data_6833276e09133c2cfd875099bd2c2760
#
_entry.id   6833276e09133c2cfd875099bd2c2760
#
_cell.length_a   1.000
_cell.length_b   1.000
_cell.length_c   1.000
_cell.angle_alpha   90.00
_cell.angle_beta   90.00
_cell.angle_gamma   90.00
#
_symmetry.space_group_name_H-M   'P 1'
#
loop_
_entity.id
_entity.type
_entity.pdbx_description
1 polymer ?
#
loop_
_entity_poly.entity_id
_entity_poly.type
_entity_poly.pdbx_seq_one_letter_code
_entity_poly.pdbx_strand_id
1 'polypeptide(L)'
;YDAYGKEMLRIVDRHEREMLYGPTNEEMITDIFRTYVRSYKQLPINLYHIQWKFRDEVRPRFGVMRGREFLMKDAYSFDCSVEAAKQSYYRMFCAYLNTFSRMGLKAVPMRADTGPIGGDLSHEFIVLAETGESAVFCDSALVDMPAPGKDLNFWQDLLPEVEKRTSLYAATEEMHDAARFEKEVPAERRLAARGIEVGHIFYFGTKYSAPMKAEVTGQDGKNAPVEMGSYGIGVSRLVGAIIEASHDDKGVIWPAAVAPFEVAVVSLRSDDADVTKV
;
A
#
# COMPACT_ATOMS: atom_id res chain seq x y z
N TYR A 1 6.88 21.13 -3.34
CA TYR A 1 8.07 21.52 -2.56
C TYR A 1 7.68 21.98 -1.15
N ASP A 2 6.85 23.01 -1.04
CA ASP A 2 6.52 23.60 0.27
C ASP A 2 5.46 22.81 1.03
N ALA A 3 4.48 22.23 0.33
CA ALA A 3 3.37 21.52 0.92
C ALA A 3 3.71 20.17 1.55
N TYR A 4 4.79 19.51 1.11
CA TYR A 4 5.20 18.20 1.66
C TYR A 4 5.91 18.31 3.03
N GLY A 5 6.42 19.50 3.37
CA GLY A 5 7.02 19.74 4.66
C GLY A 5 8.48 19.28 4.78
N LYS A 6 8.89 19.03 6.04
CA LYS A 6 10.30 18.76 6.39
C LYS A 6 10.78 17.34 6.08
N GLU A 7 9.88 16.42 5.81
CA GLU A 7 10.22 15.03 5.49
C GLU A 7 10.84 14.87 4.09
N MET A 8 10.70 15.87 3.24
CA MET A 8 11.33 15.88 1.92
C MET A 8 12.81 16.22 2.02
N LEU A 9 13.68 15.30 1.62
CA LEU A 9 15.13 15.54 1.59
C LEU A 9 15.48 16.52 0.48
N ARG A 10 16.03 17.67 0.88
CA ARG A 10 16.51 18.72 -0.01
C ARG A 10 18.03 18.63 -0.09
N ILE A 11 18.56 18.66 -1.30
CA ILE A 11 19.97 18.48 -1.59
C ILE A 11 20.45 19.69 -2.40
N VAL A 12 21.63 20.17 -2.11
CA VAL A 12 22.32 21.16 -2.95
C VAL A 12 23.53 20.48 -3.57
N ASP A 13 23.63 20.47 -4.89
CA ASP A 13 24.77 19.90 -5.59
C ASP A 13 25.99 20.84 -5.57
N ARG A 14 27.14 20.36 -6.09
CA ARG A 14 28.38 21.15 -6.17
C ARG A 14 28.29 22.42 -7.04
N HIS A 15 27.23 22.57 -7.81
CA HIS A 15 26.93 23.72 -8.66
C HIS A 15 25.85 24.62 -8.07
N GLU A 16 25.56 24.46 -6.77
CA GLU A 16 24.55 25.22 -6.01
C GLU A 16 23.12 25.04 -6.56
N ARG A 17 22.83 23.93 -7.27
CA ARG A 17 21.49 23.64 -7.75
C ARG A 17 20.73 22.87 -6.68
N GLU A 18 19.52 23.36 -6.39
CA GLU A 18 18.60 22.66 -5.50
C GLU A 18 18.01 21.42 -6.19
N MET A 19 18.03 20.32 -5.48
CA MET A 19 17.47 19.04 -5.91
C MET A 19 16.66 18.41 -4.78
N LEU A 20 15.78 17.49 -5.15
CA LEU A 20 14.96 16.73 -4.21
C LEU A 20 15.22 15.23 -4.38
N TYR A 21 15.27 14.52 -3.27
CA TYR A 21 15.11 13.07 -3.31
C TYR A 21 13.63 12.74 -3.08
N GLY A 22 13.01 12.02 -4.03
CA GLY A 22 11.56 11.81 -4.02
C GLY A 22 11.07 10.98 -2.83
N PRO A 23 10.24 11.55 -1.95
CA PRO A 23 9.58 10.80 -0.88
C PRO A 23 8.40 9.97 -1.40
N THR A 24 7.84 10.38 -2.53
CA THR A 24 6.75 9.76 -3.29
C THR A 24 6.75 10.30 -4.72
N ASN A 25 6.05 9.69 -5.67
CA ASN A 25 6.25 9.99 -7.09
C ASN A 25 4.97 10.41 -7.83
N GLU A 26 3.92 10.87 -7.14
CA GLU A 26 2.68 11.34 -7.78
C GLU A 26 2.96 12.40 -8.85
N GLU A 27 3.79 13.40 -8.54
CA GLU A 27 4.11 14.46 -9.49
C GLU A 27 4.98 13.95 -10.65
N MET A 28 6.01 13.15 -10.35
CA MET A 28 6.91 12.63 -11.38
C MET A 28 6.16 11.74 -12.38
N ILE A 29 5.31 10.85 -11.90
CA ILE A 29 4.56 9.94 -12.79
C ILE A 29 3.49 10.70 -13.60
N THR A 30 2.91 11.76 -13.02
CA THR A 30 1.98 12.65 -13.71
C THR A 30 2.69 13.40 -14.84
N ASP A 31 3.94 13.81 -14.64
CA ASP A 31 4.78 14.44 -15.67
C ASP A 31 5.11 13.48 -16.82
N ILE A 32 5.45 12.23 -16.49
CA ILE A 32 5.64 11.18 -17.50
C ILE A 32 4.33 10.95 -18.26
N PHE A 33 3.21 10.77 -17.55
CA PHE A 33 1.90 10.56 -18.16
C PHE A 33 1.56 11.67 -19.17
N ARG A 34 1.60 12.95 -18.75
CA ARG A 34 1.26 14.09 -19.62
C ARG A 34 2.18 14.24 -20.82
N THR A 35 3.38 13.67 -20.79
CA THR A 35 4.32 13.69 -21.88
C THR A 35 3.96 12.68 -22.98
N TYR A 36 3.50 11.49 -22.59
CA TYR A 36 3.34 10.36 -23.50
C TYR A 36 1.89 10.02 -23.84
N VAL A 37 0.91 10.41 -23.01
CA VAL A 37 -0.49 10.06 -23.19
C VAL A 37 -1.30 11.28 -23.61
N ARG A 38 -2.08 11.17 -24.71
CA ARG A 38 -2.81 12.28 -25.33
C ARG A 38 -4.28 11.99 -25.57
N SER A 39 -4.70 10.74 -25.57
CA SER A 39 -6.03 10.34 -26.00
C SER A 39 -6.67 9.40 -24.98
N TYR A 40 -7.97 9.57 -24.77
CA TYR A 40 -8.78 8.66 -23.97
C TYR A 40 -8.68 7.19 -24.40
N LYS A 41 -8.35 6.94 -25.68
CA LYS A 41 -8.19 5.55 -26.20
C LYS A 41 -6.99 4.81 -25.61
N GLN A 42 -6.09 5.53 -24.96
CA GLN A 42 -4.92 4.97 -24.28
C GLN A 42 -5.23 4.63 -22.82
N LEU A 43 -6.43 4.97 -22.32
CA LEU A 43 -6.86 4.74 -20.95
C LEU A 43 -7.83 3.53 -20.83
N PRO A 44 -7.91 2.87 -19.68
CA PRO A 44 -7.16 3.16 -18.46
C PRO A 44 -5.69 2.72 -18.54
N ILE A 45 -4.83 3.41 -17.80
CA ILE A 45 -3.41 3.03 -17.64
C ILE A 45 -3.11 2.90 -16.14
N ASN A 46 -2.33 1.88 -15.77
CA ASN A 46 -1.72 1.77 -14.45
C ASN A 46 -0.20 1.64 -14.64
N LEU A 47 0.54 2.63 -14.16
CA LEU A 47 1.99 2.66 -14.19
C LEU A 47 2.54 2.33 -12.80
N TYR A 48 3.63 1.59 -12.72
CA TYR A 48 4.24 1.24 -11.44
C TYR A 48 5.75 1.18 -11.53
N HIS A 49 6.37 1.30 -10.39
CA HIS A 49 7.78 0.97 -10.20
C HIS A 49 8.05 0.40 -8.80
N ILE A 50 9.20 -0.20 -8.64
CA ILE A 50 9.72 -0.67 -7.36
C ILE A 50 11.08 -0.01 -7.20
N GLN A 51 11.19 0.94 -6.28
CA GLN A 51 12.44 1.69 -6.10
C GLN A 51 12.58 2.23 -4.69
N TRP A 52 13.78 2.69 -4.39
CA TRP A 52 14.11 3.34 -3.14
C TRP A 52 13.41 4.70 -3.03
N LYS A 53 12.88 4.96 -1.85
CA LYS A 53 12.35 6.25 -1.41
C LYS A 53 13.17 6.74 -0.23
N PHE A 54 13.19 8.04 -0.05
CA PHE A 54 13.77 8.66 1.13
C PHE A 54 12.77 9.63 1.76
N ARG A 55 12.56 9.47 3.06
CA ARG A 55 11.84 10.42 3.90
C ARG A 55 12.72 10.78 5.10
N ASP A 56 12.88 12.05 5.36
CA ASP A 56 13.69 12.52 6.50
C ASP A 56 12.93 12.32 7.82
N GLU A 57 12.72 11.05 8.13
CA GLU A 57 12.00 10.62 9.32
C GLU A 57 12.72 11.09 10.58
N VAL A 58 11.98 11.79 11.45
CA VAL A 58 12.53 12.39 12.69
C VAL A 58 12.96 11.32 13.68
N ARG A 59 12.24 10.19 13.74
CA ARG A 59 12.46 9.10 14.70
C ARG A 59 12.45 7.74 14.02
N PRO A 60 13.50 7.40 13.26
CA PRO A 60 13.64 6.03 12.74
C PRO A 60 13.64 5.03 13.89
N ARG A 61 12.90 3.93 13.72
CA ARG A 61 12.75 2.90 14.75
C ARG A 61 12.28 1.57 14.16
N PHE A 62 12.35 0.51 14.96
CA PHE A 62 11.91 -0.84 14.59
C PHE A 62 12.57 -1.37 13.31
N GLY A 63 13.88 -1.09 13.12
CA GLY A 63 14.64 -1.60 11.98
C GLY A 63 14.04 -1.20 10.64
N VAL A 64 13.69 -2.19 9.81
CA VAL A 64 13.12 -1.98 8.47
C VAL A 64 11.68 -1.47 8.47
N MET A 65 11.03 -1.39 9.62
CA MET A 65 9.63 -0.99 9.74
C MET A 65 9.44 0.52 9.51
N ARG A 66 10.37 1.34 10.05
CA ARG A 66 10.32 2.80 9.95
C ARG A 66 11.72 3.40 9.82
N GLY A 67 12.30 3.26 8.64
CA GLY A 67 13.58 3.84 8.27
C GLY A 67 13.42 5.13 7.46
N ARG A 68 14.54 5.79 7.19
CA ARG A 68 14.59 6.96 6.30
C ARG A 68 14.63 6.55 4.83
N GLU A 69 15.38 5.51 4.53
CA GLU A 69 15.50 4.92 3.19
C GLU A 69 14.80 3.56 3.18
N PHE A 70 13.90 3.33 2.23
CA PHE A 70 13.11 2.12 2.14
C PHE A 70 12.70 1.81 0.70
N LEU A 71 12.55 0.52 0.41
CA LEU A 71 12.04 0.07 -0.87
C LEU A 71 10.52 0.08 -0.86
N MET A 72 9.94 0.76 -1.84
CA MET A 72 8.50 0.84 -2.05
C MET A 72 8.13 0.37 -3.46
N LYS A 73 7.08 -0.41 -3.58
CA LYS A 73 6.32 -0.56 -4.82
C LYS A 73 5.22 0.48 -4.80
N ASP A 74 5.23 1.38 -5.72
CA ASP A 74 4.16 2.34 -5.91
C ASP A 74 3.61 2.28 -7.33
N ALA A 75 2.30 2.33 -7.45
CA ALA A 75 1.58 2.33 -8.72
C ALA A 75 0.57 3.48 -8.75
N TYR A 76 0.22 3.87 -9.97
CA TYR A 76 -0.60 5.05 -10.22
C TYR A 76 -1.55 4.75 -11.37
N SER A 77 -2.85 4.91 -11.12
CA SER A 77 -3.86 4.78 -12.16
C SER A 77 -4.22 6.12 -12.76
N PHE A 78 -4.56 6.09 -14.05
CA PHE A 78 -5.03 7.21 -14.83
C PHE A 78 -6.26 6.77 -15.60
N ASP A 79 -7.38 7.45 -15.37
CA ASP A 79 -8.69 7.07 -15.86
C ASP A 79 -9.43 8.28 -16.45
N CYS A 80 -10.42 8.03 -17.34
CA CYS A 80 -11.17 9.09 -18.01
C CYS A 80 -12.30 9.68 -17.16
N SER A 81 -12.76 8.95 -16.13
CA SER A 81 -13.90 9.37 -15.30
C SER A 81 -13.75 8.87 -13.87
N VAL A 82 -14.52 9.48 -12.98
CA VAL A 82 -14.59 9.08 -11.56
C VAL A 82 -14.98 7.60 -11.41
N GLU A 83 -15.95 7.12 -12.20
CA GLU A 83 -16.41 5.73 -12.16
C GLU A 83 -15.30 4.78 -12.59
N ALA A 84 -14.58 5.11 -13.66
CA ALA A 84 -13.45 4.30 -14.14
C ALA A 84 -12.31 4.28 -13.11
N ALA A 85 -11.99 5.42 -12.49
CA ALA A 85 -10.97 5.52 -11.45
C ALA A 85 -11.35 4.72 -10.19
N LYS A 86 -12.63 4.73 -9.80
CA LYS A 86 -13.11 3.88 -8.70
C LYS A 86 -12.99 2.39 -9.04
N GLN A 87 -13.25 1.98 -10.28
CA GLN A 87 -13.00 0.60 -10.71
C GLN A 87 -11.51 0.24 -10.67
N SER A 88 -10.61 1.15 -11.04
CA SER A 88 -9.17 0.97 -10.87
C SER A 88 -8.78 0.83 -9.40
N TYR A 89 -9.38 1.63 -8.52
CA TYR A 89 -9.21 1.52 -7.07
C TYR A 89 -9.68 0.17 -6.53
N TYR A 90 -10.86 -0.32 -6.93
CA TYR A 90 -11.39 -1.62 -6.50
C TYR A 90 -10.55 -2.79 -6.98
N ARG A 91 -10.00 -2.71 -8.20
CA ARG A 91 -9.02 -3.68 -8.70
C ARG A 91 -7.79 -3.75 -7.82
N MET A 92 -7.24 -2.60 -7.47
CA MET A 92 -6.06 -2.55 -6.61
C MET A 92 -6.35 -2.99 -5.18
N PHE A 93 -7.53 -2.66 -4.64
CA PHE A 93 -7.99 -3.16 -3.34
C PHE A 93 -7.99 -4.70 -3.29
N CYS A 94 -8.63 -5.34 -4.26
CA CYS A 94 -8.68 -6.81 -4.36
C CYS A 94 -7.29 -7.42 -4.65
N ALA A 95 -6.50 -6.78 -5.50
CA ALA A 95 -5.15 -7.23 -5.82
C ALA A 95 -4.24 -7.22 -4.60
N TYR A 96 -4.35 -6.20 -3.74
CA TYR A 96 -3.57 -6.10 -2.49
C TYR A 96 -3.93 -7.21 -1.50
N LEU A 97 -5.21 -7.45 -1.28
CA LEU A 97 -5.66 -8.57 -0.44
C LEU A 97 -5.12 -9.91 -0.93
N ASN A 98 -5.19 -10.15 -2.24
CA ASN A 98 -4.64 -11.37 -2.84
C ASN A 98 -3.11 -11.44 -2.70
N THR A 99 -2.42 -10.32 -2.87
CA THR A 99 -0.96 -10.25 -2.76
C THR A 99 -0.50 -10.60 -1.34
N PHE A 100 -1.10 -9.98 -0.32
CA PHE A 100 -0.76 -10.24 1.08
C PHE A 100 -1.14 -11.66 1.51
N SER A 101 -2.31 -12.15 1.09
CA SER A 101 -2.73 -13.53 1.34
C SER A 101 -1.75 -14.56 0.73
N ARG A 102 -1.23 -14.33 -0.47
CA ARG A 102 -0.21 -15.19 -1.10
C ARG A 102 1.11 -15.20 -0.33
N MET A 103 1.41 -14.17 0.45
CA MET A 103 2.56 -14.10 1.35
C MET A 103 2.30 -14.76 2.71
N GLY A 104 1.09 -15.29 2.94
CA GLY A 104 0.68 -15.84 4.24
C GLY A 104 0.25 -14.78 5.25
N LEU A 105 0.03 -13.53 4.83
CA LEU A 105 -0.39 -12.43 5.68
C LEU A 105 -1.92 -12.24 5.65
N LYS A 106 -2.52 -12.06 6.83
CA LYS A 106 -3.91 -11.63 7.00
C LYS A 106 -3.92 -10.10 7.10
N ALA A 107 -4.04 -9.42 5.97
CA ALA A 107 -4.12 -7.97 5.93
C ALA A 107 -5.58 -7.52 5.93
N VAL A 108 -5.95 -6.70 6.92
CA VAL A 108 -7.29 -6.14 7.06
C VAL A 108 -7.30 -4.74 6.43
N PRO A 109 -8.20 -4.47 5.45
CA PRO A 109 -8.32 -3.14 4.89
C PRO A 109 -9.03 -2.24 5.89
N MET A 110 -8.34 -1.21 6.37
CA MET A 110 -8.82 -0.22 7.31
C MET A 110 -9.12 1.09 6.59
N ARG A 111 -10.24 1.71 6.89
CA ARG A 111 -10.51 3.07 6.46
C ARG A 111 -9.49 4.02 7.10
N ALA A 112 -8.82 4.81 6.28
CA ALA A 112 -7.69 5.63 6.68
C ALA A 112 -7.84 7.09 6.23
N ASP A 113 -7.12 7.99 6.91
CA ASP A 113 -6.98 9.38 6.48
C ASP A 113 -6.17 9.47 5.19
N THR A 114 -6.45 10.47 4.37
CA THR A 114 -5.75 10.68 3.10
C THR A 114 -4.44 11.45 3.26
N GLY A 115 -4.23 12.08 4.40
CA GLY A 115 -3.03 12.86 4.71
C GLY A 115 -2.67 13.91 3.65
N PRO A 116 -1.38 14.21 3.47
CA PRO A 116 -0.90 15.18 2.47
C PRO A 116 -1.23 14.78 1.01
N ILE A 117 -1.38 13.47 0.74
CA ILE A 117 -1.76 12.96 -0.58
C ILE A 117 -3.18 13.46 -0.93
N GLY A 118 -4.10 13.44 0.03
CA GLY A 118 -5.48 13.91 -0.11
C GLY A 118 -6.36 12.95 -0.93
N GLY A 119 -7.62 13.33 -1.14
CA GLY A 119 -8.59 12.54 -1.91
C GLY A 119 -9.80 12.10 -1.08
N ASP A 120 -10.68 11.28 -1.70
CA ASP A 120 -12.00 10.93 -1.13
C ASP A 120 -12.06 9.49 -0.60
N LEU A 121 -11.20 8.59 -1.11
CA LEU A 121 -11.12 7.20 -0.69
C LEU A 121 -9.70 6.84 -0.30
N SER A 122 -9.55 6.25 0.88
CA SER A 122 -8.27 5.80 1.39
C SER A 122 -8.46 4.55 2.25
N HIS A 123 -7.64 3.51 1.99
CA HIS A 123 -7.57 2.31 2.82
C HIS A 123 -6.12 1.90 3.07
N GLU A 124 -5.80 1.70 4.33
CA GLU A 124 -4.59 1.02 4.76
C GLU A 124 -4.82 -0.48 4.89
N PHE A 125 -3.86 -1.27 4.47
CA PHE A 125 -3.85 -2.72 4.68
C PHE A 125 -2.98 -3.02 5.89
N ILE A 126 -3.62 -3.45 6.97
CA ILE A 126 -3.00 -3.63 8.28
C ILE A 126 -2.85 -5.12 8.60
N VAL A 127 -1.65 -5.54 8.94
CA VAL A 127 -1.37 -6.83 9.55
C VAL A 127 -1.36 -6.65 11.06
N LEU A 128 -2.22 -7.37 11.78
CA LEU A 128 -2.30 -7.27 13.23
C LEU A 128 -1.03 -7.85 13.87
N ALA A 129 -0.39 -7.07 14.73
CA ALA A 129 0.80 -7.44 15.47
C ALA A 129 0.91 -6.56 16.73
N GLU A 130 1.29 -7.15 17.87
CA GLU A 130 1.43 -6.41 19.14
C GLU A 130 2.48 -5.29 19.05
N THR A 131 3.51 -5.50 18.27
CA THR A 131 4.60 -4.54 17.98
C THR A 131 4.21 -3.48 16.95
N GLY A 132 3.01 -3.54 16.37
CA GLY A 132 2.52 -2.59 15.39
C GLY A 132 2.49 -1.15 15.90
N GLU A 133 2.74 -0.19 15.01
CA GLU A 133 2.75 1.24 15.36
C GLU A 133 1.35 1.86 15.37
N SER A 134 0.43 1.35 14.53
CA SER A 134 -0.91 1.90 14.37
C SER A 134 -1.90 1.25 15.35
N ALA A 135 -2.66 2.06 16.08
CA ALA A 135 -3.86 1.58 16.77
C ALA A 135 -4.99 1.44 15.75
N VAL A 136 -5.72 0.34 15.82
CA VAL A 136 -6.78 0.01 14.86
C VAL A 136 -7.99 -0.59 15.55
N PHE A 137 -9.16 -0.36 14.96
CA PHE A 137 -10.46 -0.77 15.50
C PHE A 137 -11.26 -1.43 14.38
N CYS A 138 -11.66 -2.67 14.53
CA CYS A 138 -12.44 -3.35 13.50
C CYS A 138 -13.40 -4.41 14.04
N ASP A 139 -14.31 -4.82 13.18
CA ASP A 139 -15.08 -6.05 13.38
C ASP A 139 -14.14 -7.25 13.17
N SER A 140 -14.01 -8.12 14.17
CA SER A 140 -13.11 -9.29 14.11
C SER A 140 -13.44 -10.26 12.97
N ALA A 141 -14.66 -10.24 12.43
CA ALA A 141 -15.03 -11.03 11.27
C ALA A 141 -14.17 -10.72 10.02
N LEU A 142 -13.56 -9.52 9.96
CA LEU A 142 -12.65 -9.16 8.87
C LEU A 142 -11.31 -9.88 8.92
N VAL A 143 -10.84 -10.23 10.12
CA VAL A 143 -9.50 -10.84 10.32
C VAL A 143 -9.39 -12.20 9.65
N ASP A 144 -10.47 -12.98 9.71
CA ASP A 144 -10.53 -14.32 9.13
C ASP A 144 -11.25 -14.39 7.77
N MET A 145 -11.66 -13.23 7.25
CA MET A 145 -12.30 -13.17 5.94
C MET A 145 -11.28 -13.52 4.85
N PRO A 146 -11.54 -14.55 4.03
CA PRO A 146 -10.60 -14.98 3.00
C PRO A 146 -10.40 -13.88 1.96
N ALA A 147 -9.20 -13.79 1.40
CA ALA A 147 -8.94 -12.93 0.26
C ALA A 147 -9.83 -13.29 -0.94
N PRO A 148 -10.06 -12.37 -1.90
CA PRO A 148 -10.94 -12.62 -3.05
C PRO A 148 -10.60 -13.87 -3.89
N GLY A 149 -9.33 -14.31 -3.84
CA GLY A 149 -8.87 -15.51 -4.51
C GLY A 149 -8.34 -15.27 -5.92
N LYS A 150 -7.69 -16.32 -6.46
CA LYS A 150 -7.02 -16.26 -7.77
C LYS A 150 -7.98 -16.25 -8.96
N ASP A 151 -9.19 -16.75 -8.76
CA ASP A 151 -10.20 -16.90 -9.82
C ASP A 151 -11.06 -15.64 -9.99
N LEU A 152 -10.76 -14.57 -9.23
CA LEU A 152 -11.44 -13.28 -9.36
C LEU A 152 -11.20 -12.69 -10.76
N ASN A 153 -12.29 -12.39 -11.46
CA ASN A 153 -12.20 -11.67 -12.73
C ASN A 153 -12.05 -10.17 -12.48
N PHE A 154 -10.83 -9.65 -12.63
CA PHE A 154 -10.50 -8.25 -12.43
C PHE A 154 -11.09 -7.27 -13.47
N TRP A 155 -11.71 -7.78 -14.53
CA TRP A 155 -12.31 -6.97 -15.58
C TRP A 155 -13.82 -6.76 -15.43
N GLN A 156 -14.43 -7.40 -14.44
CA GLN A 156 -15.81 -7.15 -14.05
C GLN A 156 -15.91 -6.03 -13.02
N ASP A 157 -17.14 -5.63 -12.65
CA ASP A 157 -17.37 -4.73 -11.52
C ASP A 157 -16.98 -5.41 -10.20
N LEU A 158 -16.03 -4.81 -9.48
CA LEU A 158 -15.51 -5.32 -8.22
C LEU A 158 -16.09 -4.62 -6.98
N LEU A 159 -17.00 -3.68 -7.16
CA LEU A 159 -17.66 -3.01 -6.04
C LEU A 159 -18.31 -4.02 -5.06
N PRO A 160 -19.05 -5.05 -5.51
CA PRO A 160 -19.64 -6.03 -4.59
C PRO A 160 -18.61 -6.78 -3.74
N GLU A 161 -17.42 -7.04 -4.30
CA GLU A 161 -16.33 -7.71 -3.56
C GLU A 161 -15.68 -6.79 -2.53
N VAL A 162 -15.55 -5.52 -2.86
CA VAL A 162 -15.06 -4.49 -1.94
C VAL A 162 -16.07 -4.26 -0.81
N GLU A 163 -17.35 -4.14 -1.13
CA GLU A 163 -18.44 -3.90 -0.16
C GLU A 163 -18.59 -5.02 0.88
N LYS A 164 -18.28 -6.27 0.54
CA LYS A 164 -18.24 -7.36 1.54
C LYS A 164 -17.37 -7.05 2.74
N ARG A 165 -16.32 -6.24 2.56
CA ARG A 165 -15.38 -5.82 3.60
C ARG A 165 -15.68 -4.45 4.15
N THR A 166 -15.91 -3.50 3.27
CA THR A 166 -16.09 -2.08 3.66
C THR A 166 -17.46 -1.80 4.29
N SER A 167 -18.42 -2.73 4.20
CA SER A 167 -19.67 -2.70 4.97
C SER A 167 -19.47 -3.05 6.45
N LEU A 168 -18.38 -3.71 6.81
CA LEU A 168 -18.00 -3.95 8.20
C LEU A 168 -17.13 -2.80 8.70
N TYR A 169 -17.22 -2.52 9.99
CA TYR A 169 -16.42 -1.46 10.59
C TYR A 169 -14.93 -1.84 10.62
N ALA A 170 -14.09 -1.00 10.04
CA ALA A 170 -12.64 -1.08 10.15
C ALA A 170 -12.05 0.31 9.95
N ALA A 171 -11.28 0.80 10.91
CA ALA A 171 -10.70 2.14 10.89
C ALA A 171 -9.36 2.21 11.60
N THR A 172 -8.46 3.07 11.09
CA THR A 172 -7.27 3.52 11.82
C THR A 172 -7.69 4.46 12.97
N GLU A 173 -6.77 4.76 13.87
CA GLU A 173 -7.03 5.64 15.03
C GLU A 173 -7.59 7.00 14.61
N GLU A 174 -7.05 7.58 13.53
CA GLU A 174 -7.45 8.88 13.02
C GLU A 174 -8.89 8.90 12.47
N MET A 175 -9.36 7.74 11.96
CA MET A 175 -10.69 7.58 11.39
C MET A 175 -11.66 6.88 12.32
N HIS A 176 -11.23 6.57 13.55
CA HIS A 176 -12.06 5.87 14.52
C HIS A 176 -13.16 6.75 15.10
N ASP A 177 -14.39 6.24 15.03
CA ASP A 177 -15.56 6.81 15.68
C ASP A 177 -16.10 5.80 16.70
N ALA A 178 -15.86 6.07 17.98
CA ALA A 178 -16.21 5.16 19.06
C ALA A 178 -17.73 4.90 19.14
N ALA A 179 -18.57 5.94 18.93
CA ALA A 179 -20.02 5.79 18.99
C ALA A 179 -20.55 4.93 17.84
N ARG A 180 -19.99 5.12 16.65
CA ARG A 180 -20.31 4.32 15.48
C ARG A 180 -19.82 2.88 15.66
N PHE A 181 -18.60 2.68 16.19
CA PHE A 181 -18.03 1.37 16.47
C PHE A 181 -18.90 0.57 17.45
N GLU A 182 -19.33 1.21 18.54
CA GLU A 182 -20.22 0.58 19.51
C GLU A 182 -21.59 0.24 18.94
N LYS A 183 -22.10 1.05 18.03
CA LYS A 183 -23.40 0.86 17.40
C LYS A 183 -23.40 -0.23 16.33
N GLU A 184 -22.35 -0.28 15.50
CA GLU A 184 -22.32 -1.11 14.30
C GLU A 184 -21.70 -2.49 14.57
N VAL A 185 -20.80 -2.62 15.56
CA VAL A 185 -20.10 -3.87 15.85
C VAL A 185 -20.62 -4.51 17.14
N PRO A 186 -21.10 -5.75 17.10
CA PRO A 186 -21.48 -6.51 18.29
C PRO A 186 -20.30 -6.60 19.28
N ALA A 187 -20.59 -6.53 20.58
CA ALA A 187 -19.57 -6.43 21.62
C ALA A 187 -18.52 -7.56 21.56
N GLU A 188 -18.96 -8.78 21.26
CA GLU A 188 -18.10 -9.96 21.11
C GLU A 188 -17.22 -9.97 19.88
N ARG A 189 -17.48 -9.07 18.91
CA ARG A 189 -16.68 -8.91 17.68
C ARG A 189 -15.86 -7.62 17.66
N ARG A 190 -15.97 -6.78 18.69
CA ARG A 190 -15.18 -5.55 18.76
C ARG A 190 -13.72 -5.88 19.01
N LEU A 191 -12.88 -5.55 18.05
CA LEU A 191 -11.44 -5.73 18.14
C LEU A 191 -10.76 -4.36 18.13
N ALA A 192 -10.04 -4.07 19.22
CA ALA A 192 -9.09 -2.97 19.32
C ALA A 192 -7.70 -3.58 19.43
N ALA A 193 -6.81 -3.28 18.51
CA ALA A 193 -5.51 -3.93 18.40
C ALA A 193 -4.45 -2.95 17.90
N ARG A 194 -3.22 -3.41 17.82
CA ARG A 194 -2.14 -2.76 17.11
C ARG A 194 -1.86 -3.48 15.81
N GLY A 195 -1.34 -2.76 14.83
CA GLY A 195 -1.03 -3.35 13.54
C GLY A 195 0.08 -2.62 12.80
N ILE A 196 0.53 -3.29 11.75
CA ILE A 196 1.59 -2.83 10.86
C ILE A 196 0.94 -2.51 9.51
N GLU A 197 1.04 -1.27 9.07
CA GLU A 197 0.65 -0.86 7.73
C GLU A 197 1.60 -1.45 6.69
N VAL A 198 1.11 -2.35 5.85
CA VAL A 198 1.90 -2.99 4.77
C VAL A 198 1.61 -2.44 3.39
N GLY A 199 0.48 -1.76 3.23
CA GLY A 199 0.11 -1.10 1.99
C GLY A 199 -0.95 -0.04 2.21
N HIS A 200 -1.01 0.95 1.31
CA HIS A 200 -1.96 2.03 1.36
C HIS A 200 -2.41 2.37 -0.05
N ILE A 201 -3.70 2.57 -0.23
CA ILE A 201 -4.29 2.93 -1.53
C ILE A 201 -5.14 4.19 -1.40
N PHE A 202 -5.08 5.03 -2.44
CA PHE A 202 -5.77 6.32 -2.49
C PHE A 202 -6.47 6.51 -3.83
N TYR A 203 -7.65 7.13 -3.80
CA TYR A 203 -8.24 7.82 -4.93
C TYR A 203 -8.30 9.30 -4.60
N PHE A 204 -7.66 10.13 -5.40
CA PHE A 204 -7.53 11.57 -5.14
C PHE A 204 -7.99 12.45 -6.32
N GLY A 205 -8.71 11.86 -7.26
CA GLY A 205 -9.34 12.62 -8.35
C GLY A 205 -8.33 13.34 -9.23
N THR A 206 -8.56 14.60 -9.48
CA THR A 206 -7.73 15.44 -10.35
C THR A 206 -6.71 16.30 -9.61
N LYS A 207 -6.43 16.00 -8.33
CA LYS A 207 -5.55 16.81 -7.47
C LYS A 207 -4.17 17.10 -8.09
N TYR A 208 -3.59 16.12 -8.79
CA TYR A 208 -2.30 16.28 -9.46
C TYR A 208 -2.47 16.57 -10.95
N SER A 209 -3.41 15.91 -11.63
CA SER A 209 -3.59 16.05 -13.07
C SER A 209 -4.02 17.44 -13.50
N ALA A 210 -4.96 18.08 -12.78
CA ALA A 210 -5.45 19.41 -13.13
C ALA A 210 -4.36 20.50 -13.04
N PRO A 211 -3.62 20.70 -11.92
CA PRO A 211 -2.59 21.72 -11.83
C PRO A 211 -1.41 21.44 -12.75
N MET A 212 -1.10 20.16 -13.03
CA MET A 212 -0.01 19.75 -13.92
C MET A 212 -0.44 19.67 -15.39
N LYS A 213 -1.70 19.95 -15.72
CA LYS A 213 -2.26 19.87 -17.07
C LYS A 213 -2.03 18.50 -17.71
N ALA A 214 -2.20 17.44 -16.93
CA ALA A 214 -2.20 16.07 -17.40
C ALA A 214 -3.60 15.73 -17.93
N GLU A 215 -3.82 16.05 -19.20
CA GLU A 215 -5.11 16.01 -19.88
C GLU A 215 -5.06 15.05 -21.07
N VAL A 216 -6.20 14.47 -21.38
CA VAL A 216 -6.40 13.69 -22.62
C VAL A 216 -7.56 14.27 -23.43
N THR A 217 -7.47 14.13 -24.75
CA THR A 217 -8.59 14.43 -25.62
C THR A 217 -9.64 13.34 -25.48
N GLY A 218 -10.82 13.70 -25.03
CA GLY A 218 -11.97 12.83 -24.86
C GLY A 218 -12.66 12.44 -26.18
N GLN A 219 -13.69 11.62 -26.08
CA GLN A 219 -14.49 11.18 -27.23
C GLN A 219 -15.23 12.36 -27.91
N ASP A 220 -15.55 13.41 -27.15
CA ASP A 220 -16.18 14.63 -27.61
C ASP A 220 -15.19 15.65 -28.24
N GLY A 221 -13.90 15.28 -28.36
CA GLY A 221 -12.84 16.12 -28.87
C GLY A 221 -12.33 17.20 -27.90
N LYS A 222 -12.81 17.25 -26.66
CA LYS A 222 -12.36 18.20 -25.66
C LYS A 222 -11.27 17.59 -24.78
N ASN A 223 -10.37 18.44 -24.30
CA ASN A 223 -9.38 18.04 -23.31
C ASN A 223 -9.97 18.10 -21.91
N ALA A 224 -9.69 17.08 -21.13
CA ALA A 224 -10.05 17.02 -19.71
C ALA A 224 -8.92 16.42 -18.88
N PRO A 225 -8.71 16.90 -17.64
CA PRO A 225 -7.75 16.28 -16.74
C PRO A 225 -8.20 14.86 -16.39
N VAL A 226 -7.23 13.97 -16.24
CA VAL A 226 -7.50 12.57 -15.89
C VAL A 226 -7.71 12.37 -14.40
N GLU A 227 -8.54 11.40 -14.06
CA GLU A 227 -8.73 10.94 -12.68
C GLU A 227 -7.58 10.01 -12.28
N MET A 228 -7.09 10.16 -11.04
CA MET A 228 -5.90 9.46 -10.58
C MET A 228 -6.10 8.80 -9.22
N GLY A 229 -5.41 7.66 -9.03
CA GLY A 229 -5.19 7.01 -7.76
C GLY A 229 -3.73 6.60 -7.57
N SER A 230 -3.31 6.40 -6.32
CA SER A 230 -2.00 5.85 -6.00
C SER A 230 -2.09 4.66 -5.04
N TYR A 231 -1.12 3.74 -5.16
CA TYR A 231 -1.21 2.42 -4.55
C TYR A 231 0.18 1.97 -4.11
N GLY A 232 0.49 2.14 -2.82
CA GLY A 232 1.80 1.85 -2.24
C GLY A 232 1.85 0.52 -1.49
N ILE A 233 2.98 -0.19 -1.59
CA ILE A 233 3.36 -1.31 -0.72
C ILE A 233 4.76 -1.03 -0.18
N GLY A 234 4.91 -1.09 1.14
CA GLY A 234 6.19 -0.98 1.82
C GLY A 234 6.98 -2.29 1.73
N VAL A 235 7.71 -2.51 0.63
CA VAL A 235 8.40 -3.79 0.36
C VAL A 235 9.42 -4.12 1.47
N SER A 236 10.22 -3.16 1.91
CA SER A 236 11.15 -3.36 3.04
C SER A 236 10.40 -3.70 4.34
N ARG A 237 9.27 -3.01 4.58
CA ARG A 237 8.44 -3.21 5.78
C ARG A 237 7.79 -4.59 5.80
N LEU A 238 7.45 -5.17 4.63
CA LEU A 238 6.87 -6.51 4.55
C LEU A 238 7.74 -7.58 5.21
N VAL A 239 9.07 -7.47 5.14
CA VAL A 239 9.98 -8.42 5.80
C VAL A 239 9.72 -8.41 7.31
N GLY A 240 9.69 -7.23 7.91
CA GLY A 240 9.37 -7.08 9.34
C GLY A 240 7.95 -7.55 9.68
N ALA A 241 6.95 -7.18 8.88
CA ALA A 241 5.56 -7.57 9.10
C ALA A 241 5.36 -9.09 9.04
N ILE A 242 6.04 -9.79 8.12
CA ILE A 242 6.01 -11.26 8.04
C ILE A 242 6.62 -11.88 9.29
N ILE A 243 7.76 -11.37 9.76
CA ILE A 243 8.41 -11.87 10.97
C ILE A 243 7.51 -11.66 12.19
N GLU A 244 6.97 -10.43 12.35
CA GLU A 244 6.11 -10.10 13.48
C GLU A 244 4.79 -10.90 13.49
N ALA A 245 4.25 -11.26 12.32
CA ALA A 245 3.03 -12.06 12.20
C ALA A 245 3.29 -13.57 12.29
N SER A 246 4.55 -14.02 12.19
CA SER A 246 4.90 -15.43 11.97
C SER A 246 6.13 -15.84 12.79
N HIS A 247 6.03 -15.77 14.11
CA HIS A 247 7.07 -16.19 15.04
C HIS A 247 6.47 -16.86 16.30
N ASP A 248 7.33 -17.54 17.03
CA ASP A 248 7.07 -18.02 18.40
C ASP A 248 8.26 -17.69 19.30
N ASP A 249 8.24 -18.19 20.54
CA ASP A 249 9.31 -17.98 21.53
C ASP A 249 10.68 -18.54 21.07
N LYS A 250 10.71 -19.37 20.03
CA LYS A 250 11.93 -20.01 19.53
C LYS A 250 12.50 -19.32 18.30
N GLY A 251 11.70 -18.48 17.62
CA GLY A 251 12.15 -17.72 16.45
C GLY A 251 11.10 -17.56 15.36
N VAL A 252 11.57 -17.26 14.17
CA VAL A 252 10.72 -16.97 13.00
C VAL A 252 10.15 -18.25 12.41
N ILE A 253 8.85 -18.25 12.12
CA ILE A 253 8.14 -19.32 11.41
C ILE A 253 7.76 -18.78 10.03
N TRP A 254 8.63 -18.94 9.05
CA TRP A 254 8.37 -18.42 7.72
C TRP A 254 7.14 -19.07 7.06
N PRO A 255 6.17 -18.30 6.56
CA PRO A 255 5.18 -18.83 5.64
C PRO A 255 5.88 -19.44 4.42
N ALA A 256 5.46 -20.64 4.00
CA ALA A 256 6.13 -21.38 2.92
C ALA A 256 6.31 -20.59 1.63
N ALA A 257 5.35 -19.70 1.29
CA ALA A 257 5.39 -18.87 0.08
C ALA A 257 6.49 -17.81 0.07
N VAL A 258 7.05 -17.45 1.22
CA VAL A 258 8.08 -16.40 1.38
C VAL A 258 9.30 -16.91 2.16
N ALA A 259 9.34 -18.19 2.46
CA ALA A 259 10.52 -18.81 3.07
C ALA A 259 11.71 -18.69 2.12
N PRO A 260 12.90 -18.24 2.62
CA PRO A 260 14.08 -18.12 1.77
C PRO A 260 14.59 -19.47 1.23
N PHE A 261 14.28 -20.56 1.91
CA PHE A 261 14.64 -21.94 1.55
C PHE A 261 13.53 -22.90 1.95
N GLU A 262 13.29 -23.94 1.16
CA GLU A 262 12.38 -25.04 1.50
C GLU A 262 12.99 -25.97 2.54
N VAL A 263 14.32 -26.13 2.50
CA VAL A 263 15.09 -27.02 3.39
C VAL A 263 16.36 -26.31 3.82
N ALA A 264 16.65 -26.35 5.10
CA ALA A 264 17.93 -25.92 5.66
C ALA A 264 18.74 -27.15 6.09
N VAL A 265 19.98 -27.27 5.61
CA VAL A 265 20.91 -28.29 6.03
C VAL A 265 21.95 -27.65 6.94
N VAL A 266 22.05 -28.14 8.18
CA VAL A 266 23.02 -27.65 9.16
C VAL A 266 24.10 -28.72 9.36
N SER A 267 25.34 -28.40 8.98
CA SER A 267 26.49 -29.26 9.27
C SER A 267 26.90 -29.12 10.73
N LEU A 268 26.91 -30.22 11.46
CA LEU A 268 27.44 -30.29 12.83
C LEU A 268 28.98 -30.41 12.90
N ARG A 269 29.65 -30.66 11.75
CA ARG A 269 31.08 -30.75 11.61
C ARG A 269 31.53 -30.03 10.34
N SER A 270 31.58 -28.72 10.41
CA SER A 270 31.93 -27.85 9.27
C SER A 270 33.39 -27.97 8.82
N ASP A 271 34.26 -28.55 9.66
CA ASP A 271 35.67 -28.83 9.42
C ASP A 271 35.92 -30.21 8.81
N ASP A 272 34.91 -31.06 8.69
CA ASP A 272 35.01 -32.40 8.09
C ASP A 272 34.78 -32.30 6.57
N ALA A 273 35.84 -32.62 5.80
CA ALA A 273 35.83 -32.50 4.34
C ALA A 273 34.83 -33.44 3.65
N ASP A 274 34.42 -34.53 4.28
CA ASP A 274 33.43 -35.45 3.72
C ASP A 274 32.00 -34.95 3.98
N VAL A 275 31.77 -34.20 5.06
CA VAL A 275 30.48 -33.57 5.38
C VAL A 275 30.23 -32.31 4.54
N THR A 276 31.29 -31.63 4.12
CA THR A 276 31.19 -30.38 3.33
C THR A 276 31.04 -30.59 1.81
N LYS A 277 31.09 -31.84 1.35
CA LYS A 277 30.93 -32.21 -0.07
C LYS A 277 29.47 -32.42 -0.51
N VAL A 278 28.51 -32.25 0.35
CA VAL A 278 27.07 -32.45 0.06
C VAL A 278 26.41 -31.14 -0.43
#